data_900ed783f486c9a7dfa851951f4bae5c
#
_entry.id   900ed783f486c9a7dfa851951f4bae5c
#
_cell.length_a   1.000
_cell.length_b   1.000
_cell.length_c   1.000
_cell.angle_alpha   90.00
_cell.angle_beta   90.00
_cell.angle_gamma   90.00
#
_symmetry.space_group_name_H-M   'P 1'
#
loop_
_entity.id
_entity.type
_entity.pdbx_description
1 polymer ?
#
loop_
_entity_poly.entity_id
_entity_poly.type
_entity_poly.pdbx_seq_one_letter_code
_entity_poly.pdbx_strand_id
1 'polypeptide(L)'
;RMLKVVPIFSVDPESGWGFSEETKPMLNTSEGFVPWDDQHHLELSQTNGEVDGRWIFANANNTPRIARVDLKRFKTSEIIELPNSAGNHSSPFITENTEYVVAGTRFGVPGDYDNGDVPINTYKKNFKAHVSFIKVDKQSGKMDLSFQLRLPGVNFDLSHAGKGKSHGWFFFSCYNSEQANTLLEVNASQNDKDFIMAVNWKKAEEYIKAGKGKMEKARYAHNTWDDETHTGKSVIKEEVLVLDAEEMKDVIYLMPCPKSPHGCDVDPTGEYIVGSGKLAALIPVFSYTKMLAAIDKKDFEGDYEGIPVLKYNSVLHGEVQKPGLGPLHTEFDGKGNAYSTMFVSSEVVKWDIKTLKVLDRHPTYYSPGHLMVPGGDSKKPFGKYMVVYNKITKDRFLPTGPELTQSAQLFDISGDKMQLLLDFPTIGEPHYA
;
A
#
# COMPACT_ATOMS: atom_id res chain seq x y z
N ARG A 1 18.06 19.92 -10.19
CA ARG A 1 17.75 19.86 -11.61
C ARG A 1 16.91 18.62 -11.89
N MET A 2 15.70 18.79 -12.40
CA MET A 2 14.86 17.68 -12.84
C MET A 2 15.54 16.97 -14.02
N LEU A 3 15.68 15.64 -13.95
CA LEU A 3 16.33 14.85 -15.00
C LEU A 3 15.36 14.50 -16.12
N LYS A 4 14.20 14.00 -15.77
CA LYS A 4 13.16 13.63 -16.72
C LYS A 4 11.80 13.51 -16.02
N VAL A 5 10.74 13.80 -16.73
CA VAL A 5 9.37 13.45 -16.38
C VAL A 5 8.99 12.20 -17.17
N VAL A 6 8.45 11.20 -16.49
CA VAL A 6 7.96 9.98 -17.10
C VAL A 6 6.45 9.95 -16.90
N PRO A 7 5.64 10.10 -17.95
CA PRO A 7 4.19 9.95 -17.84
C PRO A 7 3.84 8.50 -17.55
N ILE A 8 2.90 8.29 -16.61
CA ILE A 8 2.44 6.97 -16.22
C ILE A 8 0.97 6.81 -16.58
N PHE A 9 0.07 7.45 -15.82
CA PHE A 9 -1.37 7.37 -16.05
C PHE A 9 -2.00 8.71 -16.43
N SER A 10 -1.26 9.81 -16.32
CA SER A 10 -1.85 11.12 -16.43
C SER A 10 -1.54 11.81 -17.71
N VAL A 11 -2.56 12.52 -18.18
CA VAL A 11 -2.48 13.53 -19.20
C VAL A 11 -3.05 14.79 -18.60
N ASP A 12 -2.27 15.83 -18.58
CA ASP A 12 -2.80 17.16 -18.38
C ASP A 12 -3.52 17.58 -19.67
N PRO A 13 -4.85 17.76 -19.65
CA PRO A 13 -5.60 18.10 -20.85
C PRO A 13 -5.23 19.48 -21.42
N GLU A 14 -4.65 20.38 -20.63
CA GLU A 14 -4.28 21.72 -21.08
C GLU A 14 -2.86 21.76 -21.67
N SER A 15 -1.92 21.10 -21.01
CA SER A 15 -0.51 21.14 -21.43
C SER A 15 -0.09 19.94 -22.30
N GLY A 16 -0.91 18.91 -22.37
CA GLY A 16 -0.54 17.63 -23.01
C GLY A 16 0.54 16.87 -22.24
N TRP A 17 0.83 17.27 -21.03
CA TRP A 17 1.80 16.62 -20.15
C TRP A 17 1.33 15.22 -19.81
N GLY A 18 2.22 14.27 -19.96
CA GLY A 18 1.90 12.91 -19.63
C GLY A 18 1.57 12.03 -20.84
N PHE A 19 1.21 12.59 -21.99
CA PHE A 19 1.04 11.81 -23.21
C PHE A 19 2.38 11.43 -23.84
N SER A 20 2.57 10.13 -24.02
CA SER A 20 3.35 9.65 -25.15
C SER A 20 2.43 8.81 -26.04
N GLU A 21 2.64 8.85 -27.34
CA GLU A 21 1.93 7.96 -28.27
C GLU A 21 2.16 6.47 -27.90
N GLU A 22 3.23 6.19 -27.16
CA GLU A 22 3.58 4.86 -26.68
C GLU A 22 2.70 4.42 -25.49
N THR A 23 2.35 5.33 -24.57
CA THR A 23 1.51 5.00 -23.40
C THR A 23 0.02 5.13 -23.69
N LYS A 24 -0.35 5.94 -24.66
CA LYS A 24 -1.76 6.17 -25.04
C LYS A 24 -2.56 4.89 -25.29
N PRO A 25 -2.05 3.88 -26.02
CA PRO A 25 -2.77 2.61 -26.17
C PRO A 25 -2.92 1.81 -24.88
N MET A 26 -2.05 2.03 -23.88
CA MET A 26 -2.07 1.33 -22.60
C MET A 26 -3.08 1.94 -21.62
N LEU A 27 -3.59 3.14 -21.89
CA LEU A 27 -4.58 3.83 -21.07
C LEU A 27 -6.01 3.43 -21.37
N ASN A 28 -6.23 2.49 -22.28
CA ASN A 28 -7.54 1.90 -22.46
C ASN A 28 -7.90 1.03 -21.24
N THR A 29 -9.11 1.18 -20.78
CA THR A 29 -9.70 0.37 -19.70
C THR A 29 -10.93 -0.37 -20.21
N SER A 30 -11.54 -1.15 -19.38
CA SER A 30 -12.85 -1.76 -19.64
C SER A 30 -13.94 -0.75 -20.00
N GLU A 31 -13.80 0.50 -19.54
CA GLU A 31 -14.72 1.61 -19.85
C GLU A 31 -14.28 2.46 -21.07
N GLY A 32 -13.21 2.04 -21.74
CA GLY A 32 -12.65 2.78 -22.86
C GLY A 32 -11.38 3.55 -22.47
N PHE A 33 -11.07 4.60 -23.26
CA PHE A 33 -9.86 5.40 -23.03
C PHE A 33 -10.04 6.34 -21.84
N VAL A 34 -9.25 6.11 -20.76
CA VAL A 34 -9.17 7.00 -19.61
C VAL A 34 -7.85 7.75 -19.68
N PRO A 35 -7.88 9.07 -19.98
CA PRO A 35 -6.67 9.82 -20.25
C PRO A 35 -5.80 10.12 -19.03
N TRP A 36 -6.32 9.96 -17.83
CA TRP A 36 -5.58 10.17 -16.59
C TRP A 36 -6.12 9.29 -15.47
N ASP A 37 -5.30 9.10 -14.47
CA ASP A 37 -5.67 8.47 -13.21
C ASP A 37 -4.78 9.00 -12.09
N ASP A 38 -5.22 8.85 -10.85
CA ASP A 38 -4.47 9.24 -9.67
C ASP A 38 -3.33 8.25 -9.41
N GLN A 39 -2.13 8.59 -9.89
CA GLN A 39 -0.94 7.83 -9.56
C GLN A 39 -0.57 8.13 -8.12
N HIS A 40 -0.48 7.08 -7.29
CA HIS A 40 -0.44 7.23 -5.85
C HIS A 40 0.84 6.68 -5.21
N HIS A 41 1.13 5.40 -5.41
CA HIS A 41 2.31 4.76 -4.84
C HIS A 41 3.27 4.26 -5.91
N LEU A 42 4.54 4.21 -5.53
CA LEU A 42 5.65 3.69 -6.34
C LEU A 42 6.43 2.66 -5.54
N GLU A 43 6.99 1.68 -6.21
CA GLU A 43 7.93 0.74 -5.60
C GLU A 43 9.02 0.38 -6.60
N LEU A 44 10.28 0.41 -6.14
CA LEU A 44 11.45 0.05 -6.94
C LEU A 44 11.65 -1.47 -6.95
N SER A 45 11.98 -2.04 -8.12
CA SER A 45 12.34 -3.46 -8.20
C SER A 45 13.55 -3.79 -7.34
N GLN A 46 13.53 -4.99 -6.75
CA GLN A 46 14.58 -5.47 -5.86
C GLN A 46 15.10 -6.85 -6.30
N THR A 47 16.37 -7.07 -6.03
CA THR A 47 17.03 -8.38 -6.14
C THR A 47 17.72 -8.66 -4.81
N ASN A 48 17.40 -9.80 -4.20
CA ASN A 48 17.88 -10.17 -2.85
C ASN A 48 17.58 -9.13 -1.76
N GLY A 49 16.46 -8.40 -1.92
CA GLY A 49 16.04 -7.36 -1.01
C GLY A 49 16.85 -6.06 -1.10
N GLU A 50 17.54 -5.84 -2.20
CA GLU A 50 18.25 -4.60 -2.50
C GLU A 50 17.71 -4.00 -3.78
N VAL A 51 17.54 -2.69 -3.82
CA VAL A 51 17.10 -1.96 -5.02
C VAL A 51 18.05 -2.25 -6.17
N ASP A 52 17.53 -2.72 -7.29
CA ASP A 52 18.34 -3.14 -8.44
C ASP A 52 18.33 -2.16 -9.64
N GLY A 53 17.51 -1.11 -9.54
CA GLY A 53 17.48 -0.03 -10.52
C GLY A 53 16.93 -0.41 -11.90
N ARG A 54 16.18 -1.51 -12.02
CA ARG A 54 15.62 -1.96 -13.30
C ARG A 54 14.26 -1.35 -13.61
N TRP A 55 13.35 -1.42 -12.66
CA TRP A 55 11.96 -1.01 -12.84
C TRP A 55 11.43 -0.21 -11.66
N ILE A 56 10.45 0.64 -11.95
CA ILE A 56 9.51 1.17 -10.98
C ILE A 56 8.14 0.60 -11.32
N PHE A 57 7.43 0.17 -10.30
CA PHE A 57 6.00 -0.14 -10.39
C PHE A 57 5.21 1.02 -9.79
N ALA A 58 4.09 1.36 -10.40
CA ALA A 58 3.22 2.46 -9.96
C ALA A 58 1.77 2.00 -9.98
N ASN A 59 0.99 2.40 -8.99
CA ASN A 59 -0.45 2.15 -9.01
C ASN A 59 -1.22 3.35 -9.56
N ALA A 60 -2.41 3.06 -10.08
CA ALA A 60 -3.49 4.01 -10.21
C ALA A 60 -4.47 3.78 -9.05
N ASN A 61 -4.82 4.85 -8.34
CA ASN A 61 -5.64 4.71 -7.13
C ASN A 61 -7.13 4.53 -7.43
N ASN A 62 -7.65 5.24 -8.43
CA ASN A 62 -9.07 5.24 -8.77
C ASN A 62 -9.49 4.07 -9.65
N THR A 63 -8.62 3.66 -10.58
CA THR A 63 -8.80 2.44 -11.36
C THR A 63 -7.80 1.38 -10.90
N PRO A 64 -8.18 0.10 -10.88
CA PRO A 64 -7.29 -0.96 -10.39
C PRO A 64 -6.21 -1.29 -11.43
N ARG A 65 -5.34 -0.33 -11.73
CA ARG A 65 -4.24 -0.47 -12.70
C ARG A 65 -2.88 -0.42 -12.04
N ILE A 66 -1.94 -1.14 -12.61
CA ILE A 66 -0.52 -1.09 -12.25
C ILE A 66 0.30 -0.85 -13.52
N ALA A 67 1.21 0.11 -13.45
CA ALA A 67 2.18 0.41 -14.48
C ALA A 67 3.57 -0.06 -14.11
N ARG A 68 4.37 -0.41 -15.11
CA ARG A 68 5.79 -0.64 -14.98
C ARG A 68 6.58 0.36 -15.83
N VAL A 69 7.49 1.07 -15.18
CA VAL A 69 8.43 1.98 -15.83
C VAL A 69 9.79 1.31 -15.97
N ASP A 70 10.34 1.32 -17.16
CA ASP A 70 11.71 0.88 -17.43
C ASP A 70 12.69 2.00 -17.10
N LEU A 71 13.51 1.84 -16.07
CA LEU A 71 14.46 2.85 -15.60
C LEU A 71 15.65 3.03 -16.53
N LYS A 72 15.98 2.05 -17.37
CA LYS A 72 17.03 2.19 -18.37
C LYS A 72 16.60 3.14 -19.52
N ARG A 73 15.31 3.11 -19.86
CA ARG A 73 14.75 3.94 -20.93
C ARG A 73 14.04 5.18 -20.41
N PHE A 74 13.68 5.21 -19.14
CA PHE A 74 12.80 6.20 -18.53
C PHE A 74 11.47 6.31 -19.28
N LYS A 75 10.80 5.16 -19.44
CA LYS A 75 9.52 5.04 -20.15
C LYS A 75 8.61 4.04 -19.46
N THR A 76 7.32 4.35 -19.41
CA THR A 76 6.29 3.38 -19.07
C THR A 76 6.27 2.30 -20.16
N SER A 77 6.41 1.05 -19.74
CA SER A 77 6.60 -0.09 -20.64
C SER A 77 5.42 -1.03 -20.66
N GLU A 78 4.59 -1.00 -19.62
CA GLU A 78 3.44 -1.88 -19.48
C GLU A 78 2.46 -1.27 -18.48
N ILE A 79 1.17 -1.41 -18.74
CA ILE A 79 0.08 -1.11 -17.81
C ILE A 79 -0.86 -2.31 -17.84
N ILE A 80 -1.22 -2.81 -16.66
CA ILE A 80 -2.18 -3.89 -16.50
C ILE A 80 -3.36 -3.42 -15.66
N GLU A 81 -4.56 -3.96 -15.92
CA GLU A 81 -5.76 -3.77 -15.10
C GLU A 81 -6.04 -5.04 -14.28
N LEU A 82 -6.49 -4.87 -13.04
CA LEU A 82 -6.76 -5.97 -12.12
C LEU A 82 -8.26 -6.21 -12.00
N PRO A 83 -8.73 -7.45 -12.19
CA PRO A 83 -10.12 -7.80 -11.98
C PRO A 83 -10.45 -7.91 -10.48
N ASN A 84 -11.74 -7.96 -10.17
CA ASN A 84 -12.29 -8.18 -8.83
C ASN A 84 -11.83 -7.12 -7.80
N SER A 85 -11.56 -5.90 -8.25
CA SER A 85 -11.00 -4.83 -7.43
C SER A 85 -11.72 -3.51 -7.65
N ALA A 86 -11.98 -2.78 -6.58
CA ALA A 86 -12.52 -1.43 -6.62
C ALA A 86 -11.51 -0.44 -6.04
N GLY A 87 -10.76 0.19 -6.91
CA GLY A 87 -9.61 1.01 -6.57
C GLY A 87 -8.40 0.16 -6.16
N ASN A 88 -7.24 0.78 -6.06
CA ASN A 88 -5.98 0.07 -5.93
C ASN A 88 -4.97 0.89 -5.10
N HIS A 89 -5.32 1.20 -3.86
CA HIS A 89 -4.48 2.01 -3.00
C HIS A 89 -3.33 1.22 -2.39
N SER A 90 -3.60 0.00 -1.88
CA SER A 90 -2.60 -0.88 -1.26
C SER A 90 -1.79 -1.65 -2.31
N SER A 91 -1.04 -0.92 -3.10
CA SER A 91 -0.19 -1.42 -4.19
C SER A 91 0.77 -0.31 -4.65
N PRO A 92 1.75 -0.56 -5.47
CA PRO A 92 2.19 -1.79 -6.12
C PRO A 92 3.40 -2.40 -5.42
N PHE A 93 3.28 -2.77 -4.17
CA PHE A 93 4.40 -3.23 -3.36
C PHE A 93 4.92 -4.58 -3.82
N ILE A 94 6.23 -4.79 -3.71
CA ILE A 94 6.90 -5.97 -4.27
C ILE A 94 7.41 -6.91 -3.19
N THR A 95 7.53 -8.18 -3.53
CA THR A 95 8.26 -9.16 -2.71
C THR A 95 9.78 -8.96 -2.83
N GLU A 96 10.54 -9.45 -1.87
CA GLU A 96 11.98 -9.21 -1.68
C GLU A 96 12.86 -9.41 -2.93
N ASN A 97 12.44 -10.24 -3.87
CA ASN A 97 13.15 -10.49 -5.12
C ASN A 97 12.33 -10.11 -6.36
N THR A 98 11.34 -9.25 -6.20
CA THR A 98 10.39 -8.91 -7.27
C THR A 98 9.78 -10.17 -7.92
N GLU A 99 9.50 -11.21 -7.11
CA GLU A 99 8.77 -12.38 -7.59
C GLU A 99 7.36 -11.99 -7.99
N TYR A 100 6.76 -11.12 -7.15
CA TYR A 100 5.42 -10.57 -7.33
C TYR A 100 5.39 -9.07 -7.09
N VAL A 101 4.57 -8.39 -7.86
CA VAL A 101 3.92 -7.15 -7.46
C VAL A 101 2.61 -7.53 -6.79
N VAL A 102 2.32 -6.97 -5.63
CA VAL A 102 1.13 -7.31 -4.85
C VAL A 102 0.22 -6.12 -4.73
N ALA A 103 -1.07 -6.36 -4.88
CA ALA A 103 -2.10 -5.32 -4.84
C ALA A 103 -3.30 -5.76 -4.03
N GLY A 104 -3.66 -4.97 -3.03
CA GLY A 104 -4.89 -5.13 -2.25
C GLY A 104 -5.98 -4.18 -2.73
N THR A 105 -7.20 -4.67 -2.86
CA THR A 105 -8.38 -3.88 -3.20
C THR A 105 -8.60 -2.76 -2.16
N ARG A 106 -8.72 -1.50 -2.60
CA ARG A 106 -9.00 -0.39 -1.67
C ARG A 106 -10.34 -0.57 -0.95
N PHE A 107 -11.37 -0.96 -1.69
CA PHE A 107 -12.70 -1.23 -1.16
C PHE A 107 -13.14 -2.63 -1.55
N GLY A 108 -13.76 -3.35 -0.62
CA GLY A 108 -14.40 -4.62 -0.93
C GLY A 108 -15.47 -4.45 -2.00
N VAL A 109 -15.57 -5.41 -2.89
CA VAL A 109 -16.58 -5.45 -3.96
C VAL A 109 -17.70 -6.43 -3.60
N PRO A 110 -18.94 -6.26 -4.10
CA PRO A 110 -19.98 -7.25 -3.92
C PRO A 110 -19.50 -8.63 -4.38
N GLY A 111 -19.69 -9.64 -3.54
CA GLY A 111 -19.28 -11.02 -3.86
C GLY A 111 -20.12 -11.66 -4.95
N ASP A 112 -21.33 -11.13 -5.17
CA ASP A 112 -22.25 -11.54 -6.21
C ASP A 112 -22.69 -10.31 -7.02
N TYR A 113 -22.04 -10.09 -8.15
CA TYR A 113 -22.33 -8.96 -9.03
C TYR A 113 -23.62 -9.12 -9.82
N ASP A 114 -24.15 -10.35 -9.92
CA ASP A 114 -25.26 -10.66 -10.82
C ASP A 114 -26.62 -10.50 -10.12
N ASN A 115 -26.65 -10.39 -8.79
CA ASN A 115 -27.88 -10.38 -7.98
C ASN A 115 -28.32 -8.99 -7.47
N GLY A 116 -27.86 -7.90 -8.08
CA GLY A 116 -28.32 -6.55 -7.79
C GLY A 116 -27.70 -5.93 -6.54
N ASP A 117 -28.41 -5.03 -5.90
CA ASP A 117 -27.90 -4.24 -4.79
C ASP A 117 -27.59 -5.08 -3.55
N VAL A 118 -26.34 -5.07 -3.12
CA VAL A 118 -25.91 -5.71 -1.88
C VAL A 118 -25.91 -4.67 -0.75
N PRO A 119 -26.71 -4.86 0.31
CA PRO A 119 -26.77 -3.89 1.39
C PRO A 119 -25.44 -3.73 2.10
N ILE A 120 -25.04 -2.49 2.35
CA ILE A 120 -23.74 -2.15 2.96
C ILE A 120 -23.57 -2.75 4.39
N ASN A 121 -24.63 -2.91 5.13
CA ASN A 121 -24.60 -3.54 6.45
C ASN A 121 -24.29 -5.04 6.42
N THR A 122 -24.21 -5.64 5.24
CA THR A 122 -23.80 -7.05 5.04
C THR A 122 -22.36 -7.20 4.56
N TYR A 123 -21.59 -6.16 4.62
CA TYR A 123 -20.23 -6.04 4.05
C TYR A 123 -19.31 -7.18 4.41
N LYS A 124 -19.14 -7.50 5.67
CA LYS A 124 -18.23 -8.57 6.11
C LYS A 124 -18.49 -9.90 5.40
N LYS A 125 -19.75 -10.21 5.11
CA LYS A 125 -20.16 -11.47 4.46
C LYS A 125 -20.25 -11.37 2.95
N ASN A 126 -20.96 -10.35 2.48
CA ASN A 126 -21.43 -10.28 1.10
C ASN A 126 -20.53 -9.43 0.19
N PHE A 127 -19.65 -8.60 0.76
CA PHE A 127 -18.57 -8.00 -0.01
C PHE A 127 -17.31 -8.86 0.11
N LYS A 128 -16.45 -8.76 -0.87
CA LYS A 128 -15.17 -9.48 -0.91
C LYS A 128 -14.05 -8.51 -1.22
N ALA A 129 -12.96 -8.64 -0.49
CA ALA A 129 -11.70 -8.02 -0.83
C ALA A 129 -10.81 -9.03 -1.57
N HIS A 130 -9.94 -8.55 -2.42
CA HIS A 130 -9.01 -9.40 -3.15
C HIS A 130 -7.59 -8.88 -2.98
N VAL A 131 -6.65 -9.80 -2.79
CA VAL A 131 -5.23 -9.53 -2.88
C VAL A 131 -4.71 -10.20 -4.15
N SER A 132 -4.23 -9.41 -5.07
CA SER A 132 -3.71 -9.84 -6.38
C SER A 132 -2.21 -10.06 -6.31
N PHE A 133 -1.74 -11.21 -6.75
CA PHE A 133 -0.34 -11.55 -6.89
C PHE A 133 0.03 -11.57 -8.37
N ILE A 134 0.74 -10.54 -8.80
CA ILE A 134 1.15 -10.31 -10.18
C ILE A 134 2.60 -10.76 -10.32
N LYS A 135 2.82 -11.87 -11.00
CA LYS A 135 4.15 -12.41 -11.24
C LYS A 135 4.93 -11.50 -12.17
N VAL A 136 6.20 -11.28 -11.85
CA VAL A 136 7.11 -10.49 -12.67
C VAL A 136 8.14 -11.41 -13.30
N ASP A 137 8.24 -11.38 -14.63
CA ASP A 137 9.31 -12.09 -15.34
C ASP A 137 10.66 -11.41 -15.06
N LYS A 138 11.60 -12.15 -14.54
CA LYS A 138 12.89 -11.61 -14.08
C LYS A 138 13.77 -11.03 -15.20
N GLN A 139 13.55 -11.38 -16.45
CA GLN A 139 14.34 -10.90 -17.57
C GLN A 139 13.71 -9.68 -18.23
N SER A 140 12.45 -9.79 -18.60
CA SER A 140 11.70 -8.76 -19.33
C SER A 140 10.98 -7.76 -18.42
N GLY A 141 10.70 -8.13 -17.17
CA GLY A 141 9.84 -7.40 -16.26
C GLY A 141 8.36 -7.54 -16.56
N LYS A 142 7.97 -8.33 -17.57
CA LYS A 142 6.56 -8.52 -17.92
C LYS A 142 5.75 -8.96 -16.71
N MET A 143 4.61 -8.29 -16.52
CA MET A 143 3.67 -8.57 -15.45
C MET A 143 2.59 -9.56 -15.93
N ASP A 144 2.26 -10.54 -15.07
CA ASP A 144 1.19 -11.50 -15.32
C ASP A 144 0.45 -11.80 -14.01
N LEU A 145 -0.86 -11.52 -13.96
CA LEU A 145 -1.70 -11.86 -12.81
C LEU A 145 -1.72 -13.38 -12.61
N SER A 146 -1.06 -13.84 -11.56
CA SER A 146 -0.89 -15.26 -11.28
C SER A 146 -2.08 -15.86 -10.54
N PHE A 147 -2.50 -15.19 -9.46
CA PHE A 147 -3.65 -15.60 -8.65
C PHE A 147 -4.15 -14.44 -7.77
N GLN A 148 -5.34 -14.63 -7.24
CA GLN A 148 -5.90 -13.75 -6.21
C GLN A 148 -6.27 -14.55 -4.96
N LEU A 149 -6.12 -13.93 -3.79
CA LEU A 149 -6.73 -14.39 -2.56
C LEU A 149 -8.04 -13.63 -2.37
N ARG A 150 -9.14 -14.36 -2.18
CA ARG A 150 -10.43 -13.76 -1.86
C ARG A 150 -10.67 -13.79 -0.35
N LEU A 151 -11.05 -12.66 0.19
CA LEU A 151 -11.19 -12.38 1.60
C LEU A 151 -12.61 -11.90 1.92
N PRO A 152 -13.06 -12.01 3.17
CA PRO A 152 -14.21 -11.24 3.63
C PRO A 152 -14.07 -9.75 3.33
N GLY A 153 -15.15 -8.98 3.40
CA GLY A 153 -15.12 -7.55 3.16
C GLY A 153 -14.21 -6.82 4.13
N VAL A 154 -13.10 -6.30 3.62
CA VAL A 154 -12.14 -5.42 4.30
C VAL A 154 -11.69 -4.35 3.32
N ASN A 155 -11.21 -3.24 3.84
CA ASN A 155 -10.59 -2.17 3.06
C ASN A 155 -9.11 -2.15 3.33
N PHE A 156 -8.29 -2.21 2.28
CA PHE A 156 -6.84 -2.09 2.42
C PHE A 156 -6.40 -0.65 2.19
N ASP A 157 -5.47 -0.17 3.01
CA ASP A 157 -4.89 1.16 2.84
C ASP A 157 -3.45 1.09 2.32
N LEU A 158 -2.53 0.46 3.04
CA LEU A 158 -1.15 0.29 2.62
C LEU A 158 -0.73 -1.18 2.79
N SER A 159 0.39 -1.54 2.19
CA SER A 159 0.99 -2.85 2.40
C SER A 159 2.49 -2.82 2.19
N HIS A 160 3.19 -3.77 2.80
CA HIS A 160 4.60 -4.04 2.51
C HIS A 160 4.91 -5.52 2.58
N ALA A 161 5.90 -5.93 1.77
CA ALA A 161 6.42 -7.28 1.80
C ALA A 161 7.27 -7.52 3.06
N GLY A 162 7.14 -8.69 3.63
CA GLY A 162 8.15 -9.21 4.53
C GLY A 162 9.47 -9.41 3.81
N LYS A 163 10.56 -9.06 4.47
CA LYS A 163 11.93 -9.19 3.98
C LYS A 163 12.81 -9.87 5.03
N GLY A 164 13.95 -10.38 4.64
CA GLY A 164 14.85 -11.07 5.58
C GLY A 164 14.14 -12.18 6.35
N LYS A 165 13.93 -12.00 7.66
CA LYS A 165 13.28 -13.01 8.52
C LYS A 165 11.84 -13.30 8.11
N SER A 166 11.10 -12.30 7.72
CA SER A 166 9.68 -12.40 7.32
C SER A 166 9.49 -12.62 5.81
N HIS A 167 10.56 -12.89 5.05
CA HIS A 167 10.43 -13.23 3.64
C HIS A 167 9.45 -14.40 3.43
N GLY A 168 8.52 -14.23 2.52
CA GLY A 168 7.40 -15.17 2.31
C GLY A 168 6.09 -14.69 2.91
N TRP A 169 6.12 -13.60 3.65
CA TRP A 169 4.94 -12.94 4.19
C TRP A 169 4.71 -11.59 3.51
N PHE A 170 3.47 -11.12 3.60
CA PHE A 170 3.06 -9.79 3.17
C PHE A 170 2.12 -9.20 4.22
N PHE A 171 2.24 -7.92 4.50
CA PHE A 171 1.47 -7.26 5.55
C PHE A 171 0.62 -6.14 4.94
N PHE A 172 -0.62 -6.01 5.39
CA PHE A 172 -1.58 -5.02 4.89
C PHE A 172 -2.22 -4.29 6.05
N SER A 173 -2.32 -2.99 5.99
CA SER A 173 -3.20 -2.25 6.89
C SER A 173 -4.65 -2.35 6.41
N CYS A 174 -5.52 -2.76 7.33
CA CYS A 174 -6.95 -2.91 7.09
C CYS A 174 -7.70 -1.93 7.98
N TYR A 175 -8.53 -1.09 7.37
CA TYR A 175 -9.35 -0.13 8.08
C TYR A 175 -10.82 -0.30 7.73
N ASN A 176 -11.69 0.30 8.56
CA ASN A 176 -13.14 0.22 8.39
C ASN A 176 -13.67 -1.22 8.24
N SER A 177 -13.07 -2.15 8.98
CA SER A 177 -13.49 -3.55 9.01
C SER A 177 -14.91 -3.74 9.54
N GLU A 178 -15.46 -2.73 10.21
CA GLU A 178 -16.79 -2.73 10.78
C GLU A 178 -17.82 -1.96 9.98
N GLN A 179 -17.43 -1.34 8.88
CA GLN A 179 -18.30 -0.55 8.02
C GLN A 179 -19.00 0.62 8.69
N ALA A 180 -18.27 1.66 8.93
CA ALA A 180 -18.87 2.93 9.23
C ALA A 180 -19.69 3.42 8.01
N ASN A 181 -20.96 3.71 8.21
CA ASN A 181 -21.89 4.16 7.17
C ASN A 181 -21.64 5.60 6.70
N THR A 182 -20.64 6.27 7.27
CA THR A 182 -20.34 7.65 6.96
C THR A 182 -19.04 7.73 6.17
N LEU A 183 -18.97 8.64 5.23
CA LEU A 183 -17.80 8.89 4.42
C LEU A 183 -16.66 9.58 5.18
N LEU A 184 -16.91 9.98 6.42
CA LEU A 184 -15.90 10.61 7.27
C LEU A 184 -14.96 9.55 7.84
N GLU A 185 -13.69 9.69 7.59
CA GLU A 185 -12.65 8.76 8.04
C GLU A 185 -12.61 8.59 9.57
N VAL A 186 -12.98 9.62 10.31
CA VAL A 186 -13.10 9.57 11.78
C VAL A 186 -14.07 8.49 12.25
N ASN A 187 -15.02 8.09 11.41
CA ASN A 187 -15.97 7.03 11.67
C ASN A 187 -15.63 5.73 10.91
N ALA A 188 -14.48 5.69 10.26
CA ALA A 188 -14.07 4.52 9.46
C ALA A 188 -13.80 3.28 10.32
N SER A 189 -13.56 3.45 11.62
CA SER A 189 -13.46 2.36 12.58
C SER A 189 -14.28 2.72 13.82
N GLN A 190 -15.20 1.86 14.22
CA GLN A 190 -16.01 2.03 15.42
C GLN A 190 -15.33 1.46 16.66
N ASN A 191 -14.51 0.44 16.49
CA ASN A 191 -13.67 -0.11 17.55
C ASN A 191 -12.38 0.68 17.74
N ASP A 192 -11.70 0.46 18.85
CA ASP A 192 -10.39 1.06 19.14
C ASP A 192 -9.29 0.53 18.23
N LYS A 193 -9.49 -0.66 17.64
CA LYS A 193 -8.55 -1.32 16.74
C LYS A 193 -9.24 -1.85 15.50
N ASP A 194 -8.54 -1.69 14.39
CA ASP A 194 -8.68 -2.45 13.16
C ASP A 194 -7.54 -3.48 13.08
N PHE A 195 -7.00 -3.77 11.89
CA PHE A 195 -6.05 -4.85 11.74
C PHE A 195 -4.83 -4.49 10.89
N ILE A 196 -3.72 -5.13 11.19
CA ILE A 196 -2.69 -5.47 10.22
C ILE A 196 -2.93 -6.93 9.83
N MET A 197 -3.19 -7.18 8.55
CA MET A 197 -3.34 -8.52 8.00
C MET A 197 -1.98 -9.06 7.59
N ALA A 198 -1.63 -10.22 8.08
CA ALA A 198 -0.44 -10.96 7.69
C ALA A 198 -0.80 -12.10 6.75
N VAL A 199 -0.22 -12.13 5.56
CA VAL A 199 -0.47 -13.12 4.51
C VAL A 199 0.81 -13.90 4.22
N ASN A 200 0.79 -15.20 4.43
CA ASN A 200 1.87 -16.10 4.04
C ASN A 200 1.69 -16.49 2.57
N TRP A 201 2.29 -15.70 1.67
CA TRP A 201 2.13 -15.95 0.23
C TRP A 201 2.84 -17.22 -0.27
N LYS A 202 3.93 -17.64 0.38
CA LYS A 202 4.57 -18.93 0.07
C LYS A 202 3.65 -20.10 0.39
N LYS A 203 2.93 -20.00 1.50
CA LYS A 203 1.94 -21.01 1.86
C LYS A 203 0.77 -21.02 0.86
N ALA A 204 0.33 -19.85 0.40
CA ALA A 204 -0.66 -19.76 -0.69
C ALA A 204 -0.17 -20.47 -1.96
N GLU A 205 1.09 -20.29 -2.35
CA GLU A 205 1.67 -21.02 -3.49
C GLU A 205 1.66 -22.54 -3.28
N GLU A 206 1.90 -23.02 -2.05
CA GLU A 206 1.81 -24.47 -1.75
C GLU A 206 0.39 -25.00 -1.98
N TYR A 207 -0.63 -24.26 -1.57
CA TYR A 207 -2.03 -24.59 -1.84
C TYR A 207 -2.32 -24.65 -3.34
N ILE A 208 -1.85 -23.68 -4.12
CA ILE A 208 -2.01 -23.66 -5.58
C ILE A 208 -1.32 -24.89 -6.21
N LYS A 209 -0.08 -25.19 -5.81
CA LYS A 209 0.66 -26.37 -6.28
C LYS A 209 -0.04 -27.68 -5.93
N ALA A 210 -0.79 -27.69 -4.83
CA ALA A 210 -1.64 -28.83 -4.42
C ALA A 210 -3.00 -28.88 -5.14
N GLY A 211 -3.22 -28.03 -6.15
CA GLY A 211 -4.45 -28.00 -6.96
C GLY A 211 -5.64 -27.33 -6.25
N LYS A 212 -5.39 -26.51 -5.24
CA LYS A 212 -6.42 -25.69 -4.61
C LYS A 212 -6.66 -24.41 -5.40
N GLY A 213 -7.82 -23.79 -5.15
CA GLY A 213 -8.29 -22.64 -5.89
C GLY A 213 -9.14 -23.02 -7.11
N LYS A 214 -9.85 -22.05 -7.64
CA LYS A 214 -10.77 -22.20 -8.77
C LYS A 214 -10.46 -21.14 -9.82
N MET A 215 -10.55 -21.51 -11.09
CA MET A 215 -10.61 -20.54 -12.17
C MET A 215 -11.98 -19.90 -12.18
N GLU A 216 -12.03 -18.60 -12.08
CA GLU A 216 -13.27 -17.82 -12.05
C GLU A 216 -13.21 -16.72 -13.12
N LYS A 217 -14.36 -16.34 -13.65
CA LYS A 217 -14.46 -15.22 -14.62
C LYS A 217 -13.85 -13.97 -13.97
N ALA A 218 -12.93 -13.33 -14.67
CA ALA A 218 -12.37 -12.05 -14.28
C ALA A 218 -13.43 -10.96 -14.43
N ARG A 219 -13.69 -10.21 -13.35
CA ARG A 219 -14.69 -9.16 -13.32
C ARG A 219 -14.03 -7.83 -12.97
N TYR A 220 -14.31 -6.81 -13.76
CA TYR A 220 -13.73 -5.48 -13.59
C TYR A 220 -14.75 -4.56 -12.94
N ALA A 221 -14.39 -3.89 -11.86
CA ALA A 221 -15.33 -3.20 -10.96
C ALA A 221 -16.04 -1.98 -11.58
N HIS A 222 -15.52 -1.46 -12.67
CA HIS A 222 -16.16 -0.34 -13.37
C HIS A 222 -17.16 -0.79 -14.42
N ASN A 223 -17.60 -2.01 -14.34
CA ASN A 223 -18.41 -2.61 -15.39
C ASN A 223 -19.90 -2.44 -15.17
N THR A 224 -20.47 -1.54 -15.91
CA THR A 224 -21.64 -1.85 -16.71
C THR A 224 -21.15 -2.56 -18.00
N TRP A 225 -20.51 -3.69 -17.82
CA TRP A 225 -19.86 -4.40 -18.89
C TRP A 225 -20.89 -5.02 -19.81
N ASP A 226 -21.00 -4.49 -21.00
CA ASP A 226 -21.69 -5.09 -22.09
C ASP A 226 -20.68 -5.93 -22.90
N ASP A 227 -20.79 -7.25 -22.80
CA ASP A 227 -19.93 -8.18 -23.53
C ASP A 227 -20.00 -7.98 -25.05
N GLU A 228 -21.07 -7.33 -25.57
CA GLU A 228 -21.25 -7.07 -27.00
C GLU A 228 -20.56 -5.77 -27.47
N THR A 229 -20.38 -4.79 -26.57
CA THR A 229 -19.81 -3.49 -26.92
C THR A 229 -18.39 -3.30 -26.41
N HIS A 230 -17.77 -4.36 -25.96
CA HIS A 230 -16.43 -4.38 -25.37
C HIS A 230 -15.38 -3.72 -26.26
N THR A 231 -15.12 -2.44 -26.03
CA THR A 231 -14.11 -1.67 -26.74
C THR A 231 -12.79 -1.56 -26.00
N GLY A 232 -12.77 -1.94 -24.73
CA GLY A 232 -11.56 -1.90 -23.90
C GLY A 232 -10.60 -3.04 -24.25
N LYS A 233 -9.37 -2.72 -24.61
CA LYS A 233 -8.31 -3.70 -24.88
C LYS A 233 -7.43 -4.01 -23.66
N SER A 234 -7.77 -3.50 -22.51
CA SER A 234 -6.98 -3.70 -21.28
C SER A 234 -7.38 -4.93 -20.48
N VAL A 235 -8.32 -5.74 -20.97
CA VAL A 235 -8.61 -7.04 -20.36
C VAL A 235 -7.40 -7.92 -20.45
N ILE A 236 -6.77 -8.16 -19.30
CA ILE A 236 -5.56 -8.93 -19.22
C ILE A 236 -5.89 -10.41 -19.22
N LYS A 237 -7.00 -10.79 -18.60
CA LYS A 237 -7.46 -12.17 -18.48
C LYS A 237 -8.98 -12.25 -18.48
N GLU A 238 -9.52 -13.28 -19.13
CA GLU A 238 -10.94 -13.62 -19.05
C GLU A 238 -11.26 -14.37 -17.75
N GLU A 239 -10.30 -15.15 -17.27
CA GLU A 239 -10.38 -15.93 -16.05
C GLU A 239 -9.15 -15.72 -15.18
N VAL A 240 -9.32 -15.81 -13.87
CA VAL A 240 -8.25 -15.71 -12.87
C VAL A 240 -8.38 -16.85 -11.86
N LEU A 241 -7.23 -17.35 -11.40
CA LEU A 241 -7.17 -18.33 -10.32
C LEU A 241 -7.44 -17.63 -8.99
N VAL A 242 -8.51 -18.01 -8.30
CA VAL A 242 -8.92 -17.48 -7.01
C VAL A 242 -8.80 -18.56 -5.95
N LEU A 243 -8.10 -18.23 -4.87
CA LEU A 243 -8.05 -19.00 -3.63
C LEU A 243 -8.95 -18.31 -2.60
N ASP A 244 -9.89 -19.05 -2.03
CA ASP A 244 -10.77 -18.52 -0.99
C ASP A 244 -10.12 -18.62 0.38
N ALA A 245 -10.18 -17.54 1.17
CA ALA A 245 -9.61 -17.52 2.53
C ALA A 245 -10.21 -18.59 3.44
N GLU A 246 -11.48 -18.96 3.24
CA GLU A 246 -12.15 -20.00 4.01
C GLU A 246 -11.50 -21.39 3.80
N GLU A 247 -10.86 -21.60 2.65
CA GLU A 247 -10.15 -22.83 2.31
C GLU A 247 -8.70 -22.87 2.82
N MET A 248 -8.18 -21.72 3.31
CA MET A 248 -6.75 -21.50 3.61
C MET A 248 -6.54 -21.07 5.06
N LYS A 249 -6.80 -21.97 6.01
CA LYS A 249 -6.81 -21.65 7.46
C LYS A 249 -5.47 -21.22 8.06
N ASP A 250 -4.35 -21.45 7.37
CA ASP A 250 -2.99 -21.19 7.86
C ASP A 250 -2.19 -20.20 6.97
N VAL A 251 -2.88 -19.49 6.10
CA VAL A 251 -2.28 -18.50 5.20
C VAL A 251 -2.43 -17.07 5.73
N ILE A 252 -3.52 -16.78 6.41
CA ILE A 252 -3.91 -15.41 6.76
C ILE A 252 -4.19 -15.31 8.26
N TYR A 253 -3.64 -14.24 8.86
CA TYR A 253 -3.85 -13.90 10.26
C TYR A 253 -4.05 -12.39 10.41
N LEU A 254 -4.82 -11.98 11.42
CA LEU A 254 -5.06 -10.58 11.74
C LEU A 254 -4.40 -10.21 13.05
N MET A 255 -3.63 -9.11 13.04
CA MET A 255 -3.06 -8.50 14.23
C MET A 255 -3.84 -7.22 14.52
N PRO A 256 -4.50 -7.07 15.68
CA PRO A 256 -5.18 -5.83 16.01
C PRO A 256 -4.24 -4.63 15.98
N CYS A 257 -4.66 -3.55 15.35
CA CYS A 257 -3.88 -2.32 15.23
C CYS A 257 -4.72 -1.12 15.64
N PRO A 258 -4.18 -0.13 16.31
CA PRO A 258 -4.92 1.08 16.67
C PRO A 258 -5.60 1.74 15.49
N LYS A 259 -6.65 2.45 15.82
CA LYS A 259 -7.74 2.97 15.01
C LYS A 259 -7.32 3.54 13.66
N SER A 260 -7.97 3.07 12.61
CA SER A 260 -7.76 3.48 11.22
C SER A 260 -6.29 3.35 10.79
N PRO A 261 -5.72 2.13 10.77
CA PRO A 261 -4.33 1.95 10.34
C PRO A 261 -4.17 2.34 8.87
N HIS A 262 -3.14 3.14 8.61
CA HIS A 262 -2.74 3.58 7.28
C HIS A 262 -1.40 2.95 6.89
N GLY A 263 -0.31 3.33 7.56
CA GLY A 263 0.99 2.74 7.32
C GLY A 263 1.07 1.28 7.80
N CYS A 264 1.85 0.51 7.07
CA CYS A 264 2.19 -0.87 7.40
C CYS A 264 3.59 -1.13 6.84
N ASP A 265 4.62 -0.73 7.59
CA ASP A 265 6.00 -0.68 7.12
C ASP A 265 6.83 -1.78 7.77
N VAL A 266 7.71 -2.43 7.01
CA VAL A 266 8.54 -3.55 7.50
C VAL A 266 10.00 -3.13 7.57
N ASP A 267 10.61 -3.30 8.76
CA ASP A 267 12.00 -2.92 8.96
C ASP A 267 12.98 -3.73 8.08
N PRO A 268 14.21 -3.24 7.85
CA PRO A 268 15.19 -3.90 6.98
C PRO A 268 15.54 -5.33 7.39
N THR A 269 15.36 -5.71 8.66
CA THR A 269 15.62 -7.07 9.14
C THR A 269 14.45 -8.03 8.93
N GLY A 270 13.25 -7.47 8.68
CA GLY A 270 11.99 -8.20 8.61
C GLY A 270 11.48 -8.69 9.95
N GLU A 271 12.05 -8.21 11.06
CA GLU A 271 11.60 -8.55 12.41
C GLU A 271 10.45 -7.67 12.88
N TYR A 272 10.48 -6.38 12.53
CA TYR A 272 9.53 -5.41 13.03
C TYR A 272 8.57 -4.94 11.95
N ILE A 273 7.29 -4.98 12.26
CA ILE A 273 6.20 -4.46 11.43
C ILE A 273 5.62 -3.26 12.15
N VAL A 274 5.66 -2.10 11.53
CA VAL A 274 5.20 -0.83 12.10
C VAL A 274 3.79 -0.54 11.59
N GLY A 275 2.82 -0.51 12.49
CA GLY A 275 1.46 -0.09 12.16
C GLY A 275 1.27 1.40 12.46
N SER A 276 0.55 2.11 11.60
CA SER A 276 0.30 3.55 11.78
C SER A 276 -1.18 3.86 11.74
N GLY A 277 -1.79 3.99 12.91
CA GLY A 277 -3.20 4.36 13.03
C GLY A 277 -3.41 5.87 12.92
N LYS A 278 -4.04 6.34 11.84
CA LYS A 278 -4.27 7.78 11.59
C LYS A 278 -4.97 8.53 12.74
N LEU A 279 -5.78 7.81 13.50
CA LEU A 279 -6.53 8.37 14.62
C LEU A 279 -5.92 8.00 15.99
N ALA A 280 -4.69 7.50 16.01
CA ALA A 280 -3.98 7.12 17.22
C ALA A 280 -2.87 8.15 17.58
N ALA A 281 -2.49 8.20 18.86
CA ALA A 281 -1.39 9.01 19.37
C ALA A 281 -0.20 8.14 19.81
N LEU A 282 -0.05 6.99 19.18
CA LEU A 282 1.01 6.03 19.39
C LEU A 282 1.31 5.27 18.09
N ILE A 283 2.48 4.64 18.01
CA ILE A 283 2.85 3.77 16.90
C ILE A 283 3.07 2.37 17.46
N PRO A 284 2.22 1.38 17.15
CA PRO A 284 2.48 0.00 17.53
C PRO A 284 3.55 -0.59 16.63
N VAL A 285 4.45 -1.35 17.23
CA VAL A 285 5.48 -2.12 16.53
C VAL A 285 5.26 -3.59 16.88
N PHE A 286 4.97 -4.38 15.87
CA PHE A 286 4.79 -5.82 16.01
C PHE A 286 6.09 -6.56 15.77
N SER A 287 6.23 -7.73 16.37
CA SER A 287 7.37 -8.62 16.17
C SER A 287 6.97 -9.83 15.35
N TYR A 288 7.64 -10.06 14.24
CA TYR A 288 7.44 -11.25 13.41
C TYR A 288 7.69 -12.55 14.20
N THR A 289 8.75 -12.60 15.01
CA THR A 289 9.06 -13.75 15.85
C THR A 289 7.94 -14.04 16.85
N LYS A 290 7.38 -13.00 17.48
CA LYS A 290 6.23 -13.15 18.40
C LYS A 290 4.96 -13.56 17.65
N MET A 291 4.76 -13.03 16.45
CA MET A 291 3.61 -13.40 15.62
C MET A 291 3.64 -14.90 15.31
N LEU A 292 4.77 -15.44 14.87
CA LEU A 292 4.89 -16.88 14.62
C LEU A 292 4.65 -17.71 15.91
N ALA A 293 5.22 -17.28 17.03
CA ALA A 293 5.01 -17.96 18.30
C ALA A 293 3.53 -17.94 18.76
N ALA A 294 2.82 -16.85 18.49
CA ALA A 294 1.38 -16.74 18.78
C ALA A 294 0.55 -17.65 17.86
N ILE A 295 0.91 -17.73 16.58
CA ILE A 295 0.28 -18.65 15.62
C ILE A 295 0.46 -20.10 16.06
N ASP A 296 1.68 -20.52 16.40
CA ASP A 296 1.99 -21.89 16.83
C ASP A 296 1.22 -22.29 18.09
N LYS A 297 1.08 -21.35 19.03
CA LYS A 297 0.33 -21.55 20.28
C LYS A 297 -1.18 -21.40 20.11
N LYS A 298 -1.66 -20.99 18.94
CA LYS A 298 -3.05 -20.61 18.68
C LYS A 298 -3.56 -19.56 19.67
N ASP A 299 -2.73 -18.57 19.96
CA ASP A 299 -3.05 -17.50 20.91
C ASP A 299 -3.93 -16.43 20.26
N PHE A 300 -5.17 -16.80 20.00
CA PHE A 300 -6.18 -16.01 19.32
C PHE A 300 -7.14 -15.35 20.31
N GLU A 301 -7.64 -14.16 19.97
CA GLU A 301 -8.71 -13.48 20.72
C GLU A 301 -10.09 -13.64 20.06
N GLY A 302 -10.15 -14.27 18.90
CA GLY A 302 -11.35 -14.50 18.13
C GLY A 302 -11.05 -14.76 16.67
N ASP A 303 -12.02 -14.50 15.82
CA ASP A 303 -11.90 -14.54 14.37
C ASP A 303 -12.71 -13.41 13.72
N TYR A 304 -12.33 -13.08 12.48
CA TYR A 304 -13.06 -12.18 11.59
C TYR A 304 -13.50 -12.97 10.37
N GLU A 305 -14.80 -13.35 10.36
CA GLU A 305 -15.38 -14.19 9.29
C GLU A 305 -14.50 -15.44 8.99
N GLY A 306 -14.04 -16.12 10.04
CA GLY A 306 -13.21 -17.31 9.95
C GLY A 306 -11.70 -17.10 9.85
N ILE A 307 -11.22 -15.86 9.74
CA ILE A 307 -9.79 -15.54 9.78
C ILE A 307 -9.36 -15.32 11.23
N PRO A 308 -8.35 -16.07 11.75
CA PRO A 308 -7.92 -15.94 13.14
C PRO A 308 -7.39 -14.54 13.46
N VAL A 309 -7.85 -13.98 14.60
CA VAL A 309 -7.36 -12.73 15.17
C VAL A 309 -6.39 -13.03 16.30
N LEU A 310 -5.13 -12.66 16.15
CA LEU A 310 -4.09 -12.82 17.15
C LEU A 310 -4.30 -11.82 18.30
N LYS A 311 -3.95 -12.23 19.54
CA LYS A 311 -4.00 -11.28 20.65
C LYS A 311 -2.97 -10.17 20.49
N TYR A 312 -3.42 -8.92 20.63
CA TYR A 312 -2.58 -7.74 20.47
C TYR A 312 -1.26 -7.82 21.23
N ASN A 313 -1.34 -8.09 22.55
CA ASN A 313 -0.15 -8.14 23.40
C ASN A 313 0.80 -9.31 23.09
N SER A 314 0.30 -10.36 22.46
CA SER A 314 1.12 -11.53 22.12
C SER A 314 1.99 -11.33 20.90
N VAL A 315 1.63 -10.37 20.03
CA VAL A 315 2.37 -10.06 18.81
C VAL A 315 3.14 -8.73 18.90
N LEU A 316 2.84 -7.93 19.92
CA LEU A 316 3.42 -6.61 20.08
C LEU A 316 4.88 -6.67 20.56
N HIS A 317 5.79 -6.00 19.86
CA HIS A 317 7.11 -5.64 20.38
C HIS A 317 6.98 -4.56 21.45
N GLY A 318 6.23 -3.52 21.13
CA GLY A 318 5.90 -2.38 21.99
C GLY A 318 5.26 -1.26 21.21
N GLU A 319 5.14 -0.10 21.86
CA GLU A 319 4.52 1.11 21.27
C GLU A 319 5.44 2.31 21.44
N VAL A 320 5.62 3.07 20.36
CA VAL A 320 6.24 4.41 20.46
C VAL A 320 5.22 5.34 21.10
N GLN A 321 5.51 5.82 22.30
CA GLN A 321 4.62 6.66 23.06
C GLN A 321 4.79 8.14 22.68
N LYS A 322 3.66 8.84 22.49
CA LYS A 322 3.60 10.28 22.20
C LYS A 322 4.47 10.70 21.00
N PRO A 323 4.41 9.98 19.87
CA PRO A 323 5.16 10.40 18.69
C PRO A 323 4.62 11.71 18.11
N GLY A 324 3.36 12.00 18.29
CA GLY A 324 2.50 13.02 17.71
C GLY A 324 1.14 12.44 17.40
N LEU A 325 0.32 13.17 16.67
CA LEU A 325 -1.01 12.73 16.25
C LEU A 325 -1.03 12.38 14.76
N GLY A 326 -1.71 11.29 14.43
CA GLY A 326 -1.92 10.86 13.07
C GLY A 326 -0.67 10.28 12.40
N PRO A 327 -0.03 9.24 12.97
CA PRO A 327 1.05 8.56 12.27
C PRO A 327 0.56 7.94 10.96
N LEU A 328 1.33 8.13 9.87
CA LEU A 328 0.98 7.60 8.55
C LEU A 328 2.01 6.62 8.02
N HIS A 329 3.18 7.08 7.61
CA HIS A 329 4.20 6.26 6.97
C HIS A 329 5.48 6.23 7.79
N THR A 330 6.23 5.14 7.66
CA THR A 330 7.51 4.95 8.36
C THR A 330 8.57 4.45 7.38
N GLU A 331 9.75 5.06 7.42
CA GLU A 331 10.92 4.69 6.65
C GLU A 331 12.11 4.42 7.57
N PHE A 332 13.12 3.73 7.06
CA PHE A 332 14.26 3.24 7.83
C PHE A 332 15.60 3.68 7.24
N ASP A 333 16.59 3.96 8.09
CA ASP A 333 17.95 4.36 7.67
C ASP A 333 18.98 3.21 7.67
N GLY A 334 18.56 2.01 8.07
CA GLY A 334 19.47 0.86 8.21
C GLY A 334 20.42 0.94 9.39
N LYS A 335 20.37 1.99 10.22
CA LYS A 335 21.20 2.17 11.42
C LYS A 335 20.42 1.90 12.71
N GLY A 336 19.17 1.45 12.59
CA GLY A 336 18.26 1.19 13.70
C GLY A 336 17.31 2.34 14.00
N ASN A 337 17.32 3.41 13.21
CA ASN A 337 16.34 4.47 13.32
C ASN A 337 15.21 4.28 12.33
N ALA A 338 14.03 4.66 12.76
CA ALA A 338 12.82 4.80 11.96
C ALA A 338 12.38 6.27 11.95
N TYR A 339 11.78 6.68 10.87
CA TYR A 339 11.25 8.02 10.66
C TYR A 339 9.78 7.90 10.31
N SER A 340 8.91 8.57 11.06
CA SER A 340 7.46 8.51 10.83
C SER A 340 6.87 9.89 10.66
N THR A 341 5.95 10.02 9.70
CA THR A 341 5.17 11.25 9.51
C THR A 341 3.99 11.28 10.46
N MET A 342 3.74 12.45 11.05
CA MET A 342 2.61 12.75 11.93
C MET A 342 1.68 13.73 11.22
N PHE A 343 0.71 13.19 10.48
CA PHE A 343 -0.15 13.98 9.60
C PHE A 343 -0.90 15.10 10.33
N VAL A 344 -1.51 14.79 11.46
CA VAL A 344 -2.31 15.77 12.23
C VAL A 344 -1.41 16.77 12.96
N SER A 345 -0.31 16.31 13.54
CA SER A 345 0.64 17.19 14.23
C SER A 345 1.54 17.99 13.30
N SER A 346 1.57 17.70 11.99
CA SER A 346 2.46 18.33 11.01
C SER A 346 3.94 18.24 11.42
N GLU A 347 4.38 17.04 11.72
CA GLU A 347 5.75 16.73 12.14
C GLU A 347 6.28 15.48 11.43
N VAL A 348 7.60 15.37 11.36
CA VAL A 348 8.31 14.11 11.15
C VAL A 348 9.09 13.77 12.42
N VAL A 349 9.08 12.49 12.81
CA VAL A 349 9.65 12.01 14.06
C VAL A 349 10.67 10.92 13.79
N LYS A 350 11.88 11.08 14.33
CA LYS A 350 12.94 10.07 14.37
C LYS A 350 12.84 9.28 15.67
N TRP A 351 12.85 7.97 15.61
CA TRP A 351 12.79 7.10 16.79
C TRP A 351 13.61 5.82 16.59
N ASP A 352 14.04 5.22 17.69
CA ASP A 352 14.83 3.98 17.70
C ASP A 352 13.92 2.76 17.71
N ILE A 353 14.09 1.84 16.76
CA ILE A 353 13.18 0.71 16.55
C ILE A 353 13.21 -0.33 17.65
N LYS A 354 14.33 -0.46 18.36
CA LYS A 354 14.48 -1.45 19.44
C LYS A 354 13.97 -0.92 20.77
N THR A 355 14.29 0.33 21.07
CA THR A 355 13.94 0.96 22.37
C THR A 355 12.63 1.71 22.32
N LEU A 356 12.08 1.97 21.13
CA LEU A 356 10.84 2.70 20.87
C LEU A 356 10.87 4.16 21.39
N LYS A 357 12.07 4.68 21.60
CA LYS A 357 12.26 6.06 22.09
C LYS A 357 12.28 7.05 20.95
N VAL A 358 11.52 8.11 21.07
CA VAL A 358 11.63 9.28 20.19
C VAL A 358 12.99 9.95 20.43
N LEU A 359 13.77 10.12 19.37
CA LEU A 359 15.11 10.69 19.40
C LEU A 359 15.14 12.13 18.93
N ASP A 360 14.27 12.46 17.97
CA ASP A 360 14.19 13.80 17.39
C ASP A 360 12.83 14.04 16.75
N ARG A 361 12.47 15.31 16.55
CA ARG A 361 11.27 15.73 15.82
C ARG A 361 11.51 17.05 15.11
N HIS A 362 10.86 17.20 13.97
CA HIS A 362 10.94 18.41 13.18
C HIS A 362 9.56 18.78 12.62
N PRO A 363 9.12 20.03 12.71
CA PRO A 363 7.88 20.47 12.09
C PRO A 363 7.95 20.41 10.58
N THR A 364 6.82 20.19 9.92
CA THR A 364 6.65 20.15 8.47
C THR A 364 5.61 21.17 7.98
N TYR A 365 5.40 21.35 6.65
CA TYR A 365 4.65 22.48 6.08
C TYR A 365 3.51 22.11 5.12
N TYR A 366 2.48 21.40 5.39
CA TYR A 366 1.85 20.82 6.58
C TYR A 366 1.30 19.44 6.25
N SER A 367 0.79 18.75 7.27
CA SER A 367 0.14 17.45 7.14
C SER A 367 0.93 16.51 6.22
N PRO A 368 2.14 16.09 6.66
CA PRO A 368 2.99 15.24 5.86
C PRO A 368 2.32 13.88 5.70
N GLY A 369 2.26 13.40 4.46
CA GLY A 369 1.84 12.04 4.15
C GLY A 369 3.05 11.12 4.09
N HIS A 370 3.55 10.93 2.89
CA HIS A 370 4.68 10.06 2.63
C HIS A 370 6.01 10.70 3.01
N LEU A 371 6.98 9.85 3.23
CA LEU A 371 8.40 10.20 3.35
C LEU A 371 9.22 9.13 2.63
N MET A 372 10.43 9.48 2.26
CA MET A 372 11.34 8.60 1.52
C MET A 372 12.74 8.70 2.09
N VAL A 373 13.31 7.54 2.38
CA VAL A 373 14.75 7.37 2.63
C VAL A 373 15.31 6.48 1.52
N PRO A 374 16.35 6.84 0.77
CA PRO A 374 16.88 6.00 -0.28
C PRO A 374 17.15 4.56 0.16
N GLY A 375 16.43 3.62 -0.44
CA GLY A 375 16.46 2.21 -0.08
C GLY A 375 15.75 1.88 1.24
N GLY A 376 14.91 2.76 1.79
CA GLY A 376 14.21 2.57 3.06
C GLY A 376 13.38 1.29 3.10
N ASP A 377 12.74 0.94 1.99
CA ASP A 377 11.97 -0.30 1.85
C ASP A 377 12.80 -1.54 1.52
N SER A 378 14.12 -1.40 1.45
CA SER A 378 15.03 -2.52 1.18
C SER A 378 15.64 -3.10 2.46
N LYS A 379 16.36 -4.23 2.33
CA LYS A 379 17.16 -4.78 3.43
C LYS A 379 18.40 -3.94 3.76
N LYS A 380 18.81 -3.06 2.87
CA LYS A 380 20.01 -2.25 3.04
C LYS A 380 19.74 -0.80 2.67
N PRO A 381 19.02 -0.07 3.50
CA PRO A 381 18.90 1.37 3.34
C PRO A 381 20.28 2.03 3.29
N PHE A 382 20.45 2.98 2.39
CA PHE A 382 21.74 3.63 2.15
C PHE A 382 21.65 5.15 2.14
N GLY A 383 20.48 5.69 2.42
CA GLY A 383 20.22 7.11 2.38
C GLY A 383 20.83 7.90 3.53
N LYS A 384 21.35 9.09 3.19
CA LYS A 384 21.75 10.13 4.15
C LYS A 384 20.75 11.26 4.19
N TYR A 385 19.77 11.21 3.33
CA TYR A 385 18.74 12.21 3.16
C TYR A 385 17.37 11.56 3.26
N MET A 386 16.39 12.38 3.59
CA MET A 386 15.00 12.01 3.63
C MET A 386 14.19 13.11 2.94
N VAL A 387 13.24 12.73 2.14
CA VAL A 387 12.23 13.67 1.60
C VAL A 387 10.91 13.42 2.32
N VAL A 388 10.27 14.50 2.76
CA VAL A 388 8.95 14.47 3.38
C VAL A 388 7.98 15.23 2.49
N TYR A 389 6.84 14.64 2.18
CA TYR A 389 5.82 15.22 1.31
C TYR A 389 4.67 15.81 2.09
N ASN A 390 4.46 17.11 1.93
CA ASN A 390 3.41 17.88 2.60
C ASN A 390 2.17 17.94 1.72
N LYS A 391 1.09 17.31 2.17
CA LYS A 391 -0.14 17.15 1.39
C LYS A 391 -1.09 18.33 1.48
N ILE A 392 -0.98 19.17 2.51
CA ILE A 392 -1.87 20.32 2.74
C ILE A 392 -1.09 21.60 2.61
N THR A 393 -1.65 22.59 1.93
CA THR A 393 -1.10 23.93 1.88
C THR A 393 -1.39 24.68 3.16
N LYS A 394 -0.47 25.53 3.59
CA LYS A 394 -0.56 26.29 4.84
C LYS A 394 -1.86 27.09 4.97
N ASP A 395 -2.20 27.79 3.91
CA ASP A 395 -3.29 28.75 3.93
C ASP A 395 -4.54 28.26 3.20
N ARG A 396 -4.67 26.93 3.05
CA ARG A 396 -5.74 26.30 2.27
C ARG A 396 -7.15 26.74 2.66
N PHE A 397 -7.35 27.08 3.92
CA PHE A 397 -8.65 27.46 4.45
C PHE A 397 -8.72 28.92 4.88
N LEU A 398 -7.68 29.70 4.67
CA LEU A 398 -7.66 31.12 4.99
C LEU A 398 -8.20 31.93 3.80
N PRO A 399 -9.12 32.87 4.03
CA PRO A 399 -9.73 33.67 2.97
C PRO A 399 -8.79 34.76 2.41
N THR A 400 -7.60 34.90 2.93
CA THR A 400 -6.67 35.99 2.61
C THR A 400 -5.33 35.50 2.09
N GLY A 401 -4.96 35.96 0.94
CA GLY A 401 -3.67 35.70 0.30
C GLY A 401 -3.66 34.49 -0.63
N PRO A 402 -2.61 34.33 -1.42
CA PRO A 402 -2.44 33.17 -2.29
C PRO A 402 -2.17 31.95 -1.41
N GLU A 403 -2.83 30.82 -1.71
CA GLU A 403 -2.50 29.56 -1.11
C GLU A 403 -1.06 29.17 -1.47
N LEU A 404 -0.34 28.66 -0.49
CA LEU A 404 0.95 28.02 -0.76
C LEU A 404 0.71 26.67 -1.41
N THR A 405 1.51 26.35 -2.41
CA THR A 405 1.49 25.03 -3.03
C THR A 405 1.92 23.98 -2.02
N GLN A 406 1.47 22.74 -2.25
CA GLN A 406 2.04 21.58 -1.57
C GLN A 406 3.56 21.58 -1.76
N SER A 407 4.29 20.94 -0.86
CA SER A 407 5.74 20.98 -0.90
C SER A 407 6.39 19.64 -0.59
N ALA A 408 7.64 19.51 -1.00
CA ALA A 408 8.53 18.46 -0.58
C ALA A 408 9.69 19.07 0.22
N GLN A 409 9.98 18.52 1.36
CA GLN A 409 11.04 18.97 2.25
C GLN A 409 12.18 17.95 2.30
N LEU A 410 13.39 18.42 1.98
CA LEU A 410 14.61 17.59 2.02
C LEU A 410 15.30 17.77 3.36
N PHE A 411 15.58 16.68 4.03
CA PHE A 411 16.30 16.63 5.30
C PHE A 411 17.64 15.89 5.17
N ASP A 412 18.66 16.37 5.85
CA ASP A 412 19.86 15.57 6.16
C ASP A 412 19.57 14.76 7.45
N ILE A 413 19.71 13.43 7.34
CA ILE A 413 19.52 12.48 8.44
C ILE A 413 20.80 11.73 8.79
N SER A 414 21.94 12.21 8.33
CA SER A 414 23.25 11.56 8.60
C SER A 414 23.70 11.72 10.04
N GLY A 415 23.24 12.76 10.74
CA GLY A 415 23.54 13.08 12.13
C GLY A 415 22.50 12.57 13.14
N ASP A 416 22.71 12.97 14.40
CA ASP A 416 21.77 12.64 15.48
C ASP A 416 20.43 13.38 15.32
N LYS A 417 20.48 14.60 14.81
CA LYS A 417 19.34 15.47 14.54
C LYS A 417 19.03 15.55 13.06
N MET A 418 17.73 15.59 12.72
CA MET A 418 17.27 15.90 11.38
C MET A 418 17.51 17.38 11.08
N GLN A 419 18.07 17.69 9.92
CA GLN A 419 18.33 19.05 9.49
C GLN A 419 17.60 19.34 8.17
N LEU A 420 16.66 20.28 8.20
CA LEU A 420 16.00 20.75 6.98
C LEU A 420 17.00 21.48 6.09
N LEU A 421 17.16 21.00 4.86
CA LEU A 421 18.06 21.58 3.87
C LEU A 421 17.31 22.41 2.84
N LEU A 422 16.15 21.96 2.42
CA LEU A 422 15.40 22.55 1.31
C LEU A 422 13.91 22.27 1.47
N ASP A 423 13.11 23.28 1.17
CA ASP A 423 11.68 23.19 0.95
C ASP A 423 11.38 23.68 -0.47
N PHE A 424 10.66 22.89 -1.26
CA PHE A 424 10.35 23.25 -2.63
C PHE A 424 8.90 22.90 -3.00
N PRO A 425 8.25 23.75 -3.79
CA PRO A 425 6.86 23.54 -4.16
C PRO A 425 6.70 22.32 -5.07
N THR A 426 5.57 21.65 -4.93
CA THR A 426 5.13 20.58 -5.80
C THR A 426 3.84 20.97 -6.50
N ILE A 427 3.55 20.35 -7.64
CA ILE A 427 2.27 20.54 -8.33
C ILE A 427 1.34 19.40 -7.91
N GLY A 428 0.18 19.78 -7.36
CA GLY A 428 -0.76 18.81 -6.82
C GLY A 428 -0.29 18.17 -5.52
N GLU A 429 -1.02 17.20 -5.04
CA GLU A 429 -0.71 16.47 -3.81
C GLU A 429 0.47 15.51 -4.05
N PRO A 430 1.64 15.77 -3.43
CA PRO A 430 2.79 14.91 -3.63
C PRO A 430 2.60 13.59 -2.86
N HIS A 431 2.77 12.51 -3.57
CA HIS A 431 2.80 11.17 -3.04
C HIS A 431 4.20 10.57 -3.19
N TYR A 432 4.33 9.31 -2.99
CA TYR A 432 5.54 8.52 -2.97
C TYR A 432 6.58 8.89 -4.06
N ALA A 433 7.88 8.78 -3.77
CA ALA A 433 8.93 8.95 -4.77
C ALA A 433 10.02 7.89 -4.69
#